data_f0436e4d90c9d4867d34f1b1c49b1bc5
#
_entry.id   f0436e4d90c9d4867d34f1b1c49b1bc5
#
_cell.length_a   1.000
_cell.length_b   1.000
_cell.length_c   1.000
_cell.angle_alpha   90.00
_cell.angle_beta   90.00
_cell.angle_gamma   90.00
#
_symmetry.space_group_name_H-M   'P 1'
#
loop_
_entity.id
_entity.type
_entity.pdbx_description
1 polymer ?
#
loop_
_entity_poly.entity_id
_entity_poly.type
_entity_poly.pdbx_seq_one_letter_code
_entity_poly.pdbx_strand_id
1 'polypeptide(L)'
;MILRVPLRESILIPVVLESPLTGKRYPDKGEVMATLDTGYMGFALVPEDVFIKLGLDQLEPVRSLAKTADGREIELKGGYAVVRVNEVKGEGLVETAPDVEEILLGIEWLDSLYMVVDGCSKVVTLEKCL
;
A
#
# COMPACT_ATOMS: atom_id res chain seq x y z
N MET A 1 18.86 5.84 -4.79
CA MET A 1 17.99 5.80 -3.59
C MET A 1 16.62 6.34 -3.95
N ILE A 2 15.56 5.57 -3.69
CA ILE A 2 14.19 6.01 -3.95
C ILE A 2 13.71 6.91 -2.81
N LEU A 3 13.96 6.49 -1.58
CA LEU A 3 13.37 7.12 -0.41
C LEU A 3 14.20 6.82 0.83
N ARG A 4 14.23 7.78 1.74
CA ARG A 4 14.84 7.63 3.06
C ARG A 4 13.86 8.17 4.10
N VAL A 5 13.49 7.35 5.06
CA VAL A 5 12.52 7.72 6.10
C VAL A 5 13.06 7.34 7.47
N PRO A 6 12.60 8.02 8.53
CA PRO A 6 13.01 7.66 9.89
C PRO A 6 12.42 6.31 10.30
N LEU A 7 13.20 5.55 11.05
CA LEU A 7 12.74 4.33 11.69
C LEU A 7 12.11 4.69 13.03
N ARG A 8 10.81 4.43 13.14
CA ARG A 8 10.03 4.67 14.36
C ARG A 8 9.24 3.40 14.67
N GLU A 9 8.17 3.51 15.46
CA GLU A 9 7.27 2.40 15.77
C GLU A 9 6.67 1.78 14.49
N SER A 10 6.48 2.60 13.47
CA SER A 10 6.02 2.17 12.15
C SER A 10 6.95 2.73 11.08
N ILE A 11 7.04 2.05 9.95
CA ILE A 11 7.74 2.57 8.77
C ILE A 11 6.67 3.22 7.90
N LEU A 12 6.69 4.56 7.84
CA LEU A 12 5.72 5.35 7.10
C LEU A 12 6.32 5.80 5.78
N ILE A 13 5.57 5.58 4.71
CA ILE A 13 6.02 5.86 3.35
C ILE A 13 5.02 6.81 2.70
N PRO A 14 5.46 7.98 2.19
CA PRO A 14 4.57 8.88 1.48
C PRO A 14 4.25 8.34 0.10
N VAL A 15 2.95 8.20 -0.19
CA VAL A 15 2.49 7.57 -1.43
C VAL A 15 1.40 8.40 -2.10
N VAL A 16 1.21 8.12 -3.39
CA VAL A 16 0.04 8.53 -4.16
C VAL A 16 -0.54 7.27 -4.78
N LEU A 17 -1.85 7.11 -4.68
CA LEU A 17 -2.54 6.00 -5.32
C LEU A 17 -3.28 6.53 -6.55
N GLU A 18 -3.25 5.76 -7.63
CA GLU A 18 -3.89 6.13 -8.89
C GLU A 18 -4.59 4.90 -9.49
N SER A 19 -5.76 5.12 -10.06
CA SER A 19 -6.44 4.08 -10.82
C SER A 19 -6.42 4.44 -12.30
N PRO A 20 -5.63 3.73 -13.12
CA PRO A 20 -5.62 3.99 -14.57
C PRO A 20 -6.97 3.73 -15.23
N LEU A 21 -7.77 2.81 -14.66
CA LEU A 21 -9.06 2.43 -15.23
C LEU A 21 -10.15 3.47 -14.95
N THR A 22 -10.09 4.16 -13.82
CA THR A 22 -11.06 5.19 -13.45
C THR A 22 -10.57 6.61 -13.68
N GLY A 23 -9.25 6.79 -13.82
CA GLY A 23 -8.62 8.10 -13.93
C GLY A 23 -8.55 8.85 -12.61
N LYS A 24 -8.88 8.22 -11.50
CA LYS A 24 -8.92 8.87 -10.19
C LYS A 24 -7.65 8.67 -9.40
N ARG A 25 -7.40 9.59 -8.49
CA ARG A 25 -6.19 9.67 -7.68
C ARG A 25 -6.55 9.89 -6.20
N TYR A 26 -5.75 9.37 -5.31
CA TYR A 26 -5.86 9.64 -3.88
C TYR A 26 -4.44 9.85 -3.29
N PRO A 27 -4.19 10.90 -2.50
CA PRO A 27 -5.10 12.00 -2.21
C PRO A 27 -5.27 12.94 -3.41
N ASP A 28 -6.20 13.86 -3.33
CA ASP A 28 -6.45 14.82 -4.43
C ASP A 28 -5.21 15.65 -4.72
N LYS A 29 -4.48 16.03 -3.66
CA LYS A 29 -3.24 16.83 -3.76
C LYS A 29 -2.21 16.24 -2.80
N GLY A 30 -0.94 16.34 -3.19
CA GLY A 30 0.16 15.90 -2.36
C GLY A 30 0.22 14.40 -2.20
N GLU A 31 0.65 13.98 -1.04
CA GLU A 31 0.89 12.58 -0.71
C GLU A 31 0.18 12.21 0.59
N VAL A 32 -0.04 10.92 0.80
CA VAL A 32 -0.59 10.39 2.03
C VAL A 32 0.39 9.37 2.59
N MET A 33 0.44 9.24 3.91
CA MET A 33 1.32 8.28 4.55
C MET A 33 0.68 6.88 4.54
N ALA A 34 1.45 5.90 4.10
CA ALA A 34 1.11 4.49 4.19
C ALA A 34 2.07 3.80 5.14
N THR A 35 1.58 2.80 5.86
CA THR A 35 2.40 2.00 6.74
C THR A 35 2.91 0.77 5.99
N LEU A 36 4.22 0.53 6.05
CA LEU A 36 4.78 -0.70 5.52
C LEU A 36 4.52 -1.83 6.52
N ASP A 37 3.78 -2.85 6.10
CA ASP A 37 3.41 -3.99 6.92
C ASP A 37 3.82 -5.28 6.20
N THR A 38 4.96 -5.83 6.58
CA THR A 38 5.49 -7.07 5.99
C THR A 38 4.70 -8.31 6.41
N GLY A 39 3.81 -8.18 7.40
CA GLY A 39 2.86 -9.23 7.77
C GLY A 39 1.65 -9.33 6.84
N TYR A 40 1.42 -8.30 6.03
CA TYR A 40 0.39 -8.34 5.01
C TYR A 40 1.00 -8.86 3.69
N MET A 41 0.48 -9.97 3.20
CA MET A 41 1.06 -10.66 2.05
C MET A 41 0.70 -10.03 0.70
N GLY A 42 -0.31 -9.16 0.66
CA GLY A 42 -0.75 -8.52 -0.58
C GLY A 42 0.08 -7.32 -0.97
N PHE A 43 -0.46 -6.55 -1.91
CA PHE A 43 0.17 -5.35 -2.45
C PHE A 43 -0.14 -4.11 -1.61
N ALA A 44 -1.40 -3.74 -1.50
CA ALA A 44 -1.85 -2.62 -0.68
C ALA A 44 -3.25 -2.87 -0.12
N LEU A 45 -3.46 -2.43 1.10
CA LEU A 45 -4.76 -2.52 1.78
C LEU A 45 -5.15 -1.12 2.20
N VAL A 46 -6.36 -0.69 1.87
CA VAL A 46 -6.81 0.68 2.10
C VAL A 46 -8.16 0.71 2.81
N PRO A 47 -8.46 1.80 3.54
CA PRO A 47 -9.81 2.02 4.05
C PRO A 47 -10.84 2.07 2.92
N GLU A 48 -12.09 1.73 3.23
CA GLU A 48 -13.15 1.70 2.23
C GLU A 48 -13.38 3.05 1.56
N ASP A 49 -13.24 4.15 2.29
CA ASP A 49 -13.39 5.49 1.70
C ASP A 49 -12.33 5.79 0.64
N VAL A 50 -11.10 5.32 0.85
CA VAL A 50 -10.03 5.47 -0.15
C VAL A 50 -10.33 4.63 -1.38
N PHE A 51 -10.79 3.40 -1.18
CA PHE A 51 -11.19 2.50 -2.26
C PHE A 51 -12.26 3.15 -3.15
N ILE A 52 -13.25 3.78 -2.52
CA ILE A 52 -14.33 4.50 -3.22
C ILE A 52 -13.80 5.74 -3.93
N LYS A 53 -12.93 6.53 -3.30
CA LYS A 53 -12.32 7.73 -3.90
C LYS A 53 -11.49 7.41 -5.14
N LEU A 54 -10.90 6.22 -5.19
CA LEU A 54 -10.21 5.74 -6.38
C LEU A 54 -11.16 5.19 -7.45
N GLY A 55 -12.45 5.10 -7.15
CA GLY A 55 -13.45 4.57 -8.07
C GLY A 55 -13.37 3.06 -8.25
N LEU A 56 -12.65 2.36 -7.38
CA LEU A 56 -12.48 0.91 -7.49
C LEU A 56 -13.77 0.14 -7.21
N ASP A 57 -14.71 0.75 -6.46
CA ASP A 57 -16.03 0.21 -6.23
C ASP A 57 -16.91 0.16 -7.50
N GLN A 58 -16.52 0.91 -8.54
CA GLN A 58 -17.22 0.93 -9.83
C GLN A 58 -16.77 -0.21 -10.76
N LEU A 59 -15.72 -0.91 -10.40
CA LEU A 59 -15.15 -2.00 -11.19
C LEU A 59 -15.57 -3.33 -10.62
N GLU A 60 -15.50 -4.39 -11.47
CA GLU A 60 -15.73 -5.75 -11.01
C GLU A 60 -14.69 -6.12 -9.97
N PRO A 61 -15.07 -6.42 -8.73
CA PRO A 61 -14.09 -6.67 -7.68
C PRO A 61 -13.42 -8.04 -7.80
N VAL A 62 -12.15 -8.09 -7.47
CA VAL A 62 -11.44 -9.33 -7.21
C VAL A 62 -11.63 -9.65 -5.72
N ARG A 63 -12.19 -10.82 -5.42
CA ARG A 63 -12.45 -11.22 -4.03
C ARG A 63 -11.42 -12.23 -3.56
N SER A 64 -10.99 -12.08 -2.32
CA SER A 64 -10.06 -13.00 -1.69
C SER A 64 -10.37 -13.12 -0.19
N LEU A 65 -9.75 -14.11 0.45
CA LEU A 65 -9.86 -14.32 1.88
C LEU A 65 -8.50 -14.08 2.51
N ALA A 66 -8.51 -13.42 3.67
CA ALA A 66 -7.32 -13.21 4.47
C ALA A 66 -7.60 -13.63 5.91
N LYS A 67 -6.56 -14.04 6.62
CA LYS A 67 -6.65 -14.31 8.05
C LYS A 67 -6.10 -13.14 8.83
N THR A 68 -6.85 -12.74 9.86
CA THR A 68 -6.37 -11.75 10.83
C THR A 68 -5.43 -12.42 11.83
N ALA A 69 -4.77 -11.62 12.64
CA ALA A 69 -3.82 -12.11 13.65
C ALA A 69 -4.48 -13.05 14.67
N ASP A 70 -5.78 -12.87 14.93
CA ASP A 70 -6.54 -13.73 15.85
C ASP A 70 -7.16 -14.97 15.17
N GLY A 71 -6.80 -15.24 13.92
CA GLY A 71 -7.22 -16.43 13.20
C GLY A 71 -8.56 -16.33 12.48
N ARG A 72 -9.25 -15.19 12.54
CA ARG A 72 -10.51 -15.00 11.81
C ARG A 72 -10.24 -14.82 10.31
N GLU A 73 -11.17 -15.31 9.51
CA GLU A 73 -11.13 -15.05 8.07
C GLU A 73 -11.97 -13.83 7.75
N ILE A 74 -11.43 -12.97 6.89
CA ILE A 74 -12.15 -11.81 6.37
C ILE A 74 -12.12 -11.83 4.85
N GLU A 75 -13.21 -11.37 4.24
CA GLU A 75 -13.29 -11.21 2.79
C GLU A 75 -12.72 -9.86 2.39
N LEU A 76 -11.81 -9.88 1.42
CA LEU A 76 -11.24 -8.68 0.83
C LEU A 76 -11.83 -8.48 -0.56
N LYS A 77 -12.08 -7.22 -0.92
CA LYS A 77 -12.40 -6.81 -2.28
C LYS A 77 -11.20 -6.05 -2.83
N GLY A 78 -10.84 -6.30 -4.06
CA GLY A 78 -9.69 -5.66 -4.65
C GLY A 78 -9.95 -5.12 -6.04
N GLY A 79 -9.21 -4.12 -6.42
CA GLY A 79 -9.16 -3.56 -7.75
C GLY A 79 -7.73 -3.19 -8.10
N TYR A 80 -7.41 -3.29 -9.39
CA TYR A 80 -6.07 -2.98 -9.88
C TYR A 80 -5.81 -1.47 -9.80
N ALA A 81 -4.66 -1.11 -9.25
CA ALA A 81 -4.26 0.29 -9.15
C ALA A 81 -2.73 0.41 -9.07
N VAL A 82 -2.27 1.65 -9.06
CA VAL A 82 -0.87 2.02 -9.01
C VAL A 82 -0.60 2.72 -7.70
N VAL A 83 0.49 2.35 -7.04
CA VAL A 83 1.04 3.08 -5.89
C VAL A 83 2.35 3.72 -6.34
N ARG A 84 2.41 5.04 -6.25
CA ARG A 84 3.59 5.80 -6.62
C ARG A 84 4.31 6.29 -5.37
N VAL A 85 5.63 6.04 -5.34
CA VAL A 85 6.53 6.58 -4.31
C VAL A 85 7.62 7.34 -5.07
N ASN A 86 7.60 8.67 -4.95
CA ASN A 86 8.46 9.54 -5.75
C ASN A 86 8.28 9.22 -7.25
N GLU A 87 9.34 8.92 -7.98
CA GLU A 87 9.28 8.57 -9.41
C GLU A 87 9.02 7.09 -9.68
N VAL A 88 8.88 6.27 -8.64
CA VAL A 88 8.71 4.83 -8.79
C VAL A 88 7.25 4.43 -8.69
N LYS A 89 6.78 3.65 -9.66
CA LYS A 89 5.42 3.11 -9.69
C LYS A 89 5.46 1.62 -9.38
N GLY A 90 4.64 1.20 -8.40
CA GLY A 90 4.30 -0.19 -8.21
C GLY A 90 2.86 -0.42 -8.67
N GLU A 91 2.59 -1.58 -9.25
CA GLU A 91 1.25 -1.92 -9.74
C GLU A 91 0.80 -3.22 -9.10
N GLY A 92 -0.46 -3.26 -8.70
CA GLY A 92 -1.00 -4.45 -8.08
C GLY A 92 -2.44 -4.29 -7.65
N LEU A 93 -2.90 -5.24 -6.88
CA LEU A 93 -4.25 -5.30 -6.38
C LEU A 93 -4.36 -4.48 -5.10
N VAL A 94 -5.11 -3.38 -5.15
CA VAL A 94 -5.44 -2.59 -3.96
C VAL A 94 -6.70 -3.17 -3.38
N GLU A 95 -6.61 -3.62 -2.13
CA GLU A 95 -7.69 -4.33 -1.44
C GLU A 95 -8.30 -3.49 -0.33
N THR A 96 -9.52 -3.79 0.03
CA THR A 96 -10.21 -3.17 1.16
C THR A 96 -11.11 -4.17 1.88
N ALA A 97 -11.45 -3.83 3.11
CA ALA A 97 -12.44 -4.54 3.92
C ALA A 97 -13.00 -3.58 4.95
N PRO A 98 -14.14 -3.91 5.60
CA PRO A 98 -14.61 -3.15 6.75
C PRO A 98 -13.52 -3.09 7.84
N ASP A 99 -13.49 -2.02 8.59
CA ASP A 99 -12.60 -1.80 9.73
C ASP A 99 -11.12 -1.59 9.39
N VAL A 100 -10.78 -1.46 8.11
CA VAL A 100 -9.43 -1.02 7.74
C VAL A 100 -9.34 0.48 7.99
N GLU A 101 -8.40 0.90 8.84
CA GLU A 101 -8.28 2.29 9.28
C GLU A 101 -7.12 3.05 8.67
N GLU A 102 -6.13 2.35 8.12
CA GLU A 102 -4.96 2.99 7.53
C GLU A 102 -4.55 2.29 6.24
N ILE A 103 -3.75 2.99 5.45
CA ILE A 103 -3.20 2.43 4.22
C ILE A 103 -2.00 1.57 4.59
N LEU A 104 -2.02 0.30 4.19
CA LEU A 104 -0.92 -0.63 4.39
C LEU A 104 -0.31 -1.00 3.06
N LEU A 105 1.02 -1.04 3.02
CA LEU A 105 1.77 -1.60 1.90
C LEU A 105 2.30 -2.96 2.33
N GLY A 106 2.01 -3.98 1.54
CA GLY A 106 2.35 -5.36 1.88
C GLY A 106 3.63 -5.84 1.21
N ILE A 107 3.86 -7.13 1.37
CA ILE A 107 5.09 -7.77 0.88
C ILE A 107 5.19 -7.69 -0.66
N GLU A 108 4.06 -7.78 -1.37
CA GLU A 108 4.06 -7.68 -2.84
C GLU A 108 4.47 -6.29 -3.32
N TRP A 109 4.18 -5.25 -2.53
CA TRP A 109 4.62 -3.90 -2.88
C TRP A 109 6.15 -3.79 -2.88
N LEU A 110 6.83 -4.56 -2.04
CA LEU A 110 8.30 -4.59 -1.99
C LEU A 110 8.93 -5.36 -3.15
N ASP A 111 8.13 -6.01 -3.98
CA ASP A 111 8.67 -6.73 -5.14
C ASP A 111 9.45 -5.76 -6.02
N SER A 112 10.64 -6.15 -6.44
CA SER A 112 11.58 -5.31 -7.20
C SER A 112 12.20 -4.14 -6.42
N LEU A 113 11.99 -4.09 -5.12
CA LEU A 113 12.60 -3.08 -4.25
C LEU A 113 13.59 -3.73 -3.28
N TYR A 114 14.51 -2.90 -2.83
CA TYR A 114 15.52 -3.28 -1.86
C TYR A 114 15.41 -2.33 -0.67
N MET A 115 15.19 -2.89 0.52
CA MET A 115 14.98 -2.11 1.72
C MET A 115 16.08 -2.40 2.75
N VAL A 116 16.69 -1.34 3.28
CA VAL A 116 17.64 -1.43 4.37
C VAL A 116 17.07 -0.75 5.61
N VAL A 117 17.01 -1.49 6.69
CA VAL A 117 16.61 -0.98 8.00
C VAL A 117 17.86 -0.85 8.85
N ASP A 118 18.26 0.37 9.15
CA ASP A 118 19.43 0.66 9.97
C ASP A 118 18.95 1.02 11.37
N GLY A 119 19.08 0.07 12.29
CA GLY A 119 18.68 0.28 13.67
C GLY A 119 19.60 1.18 14.46
N CYS A 120 20.85 1.35 13.99
CA CYS A 120 21.81 2.23 14.67
C CYS A 120 21.53 3.69 14.39
N SER A 121 21.35 4.05 13.13
CA SER A 121 21.07 5.44 12.73
C SER A 121 19.57 5.75 12.73
N LYS A 122 18.72 4.75 12.96
CA LYS A 122 17.24 4.91 12.97
C LYS A 122 16.70 5.43 11.65
N VAL A 123 17.14 4.80 10.57
CA VAL A 123 16.77 5.19 9.21
C VAL A 123 16.41 3.95 8.39
N VAL A 124 15.42 4.11 7.52
CA VAL A 124 15.04 3.11 6.52
C VAL A 124 15.26 3.71 5.14
N THR A 125 15.93 2.97 4.27
CA THR A 125 16.13 3.39 2.88
C THR A 125 15.51 2.37 1.93
N LEU A 126 14.98 2.89 0.83
CA LEU A 126 14.44 2.09 -0.26
C LEU A 126 15.20 2.38 -1.54
N GLU A 127 15.52 1.34 -2.28
CA GLU A 127 16.24 1.43 -3.55
C GLU A 127 15.64 0.44 -4.53
N LYS A 128 15.86 0.68 -5.82
CA LYS A 128 15.50 -0.28 -6.85
C LYS A 128 16.49 -1.43 -6.86
N CYS A 129 16.01 -2.65 -7.13
CA CYS A 129 16.89 -3.77 -7.43
C CYS A 129 17.62 -3.50 -8.75
N LEU A 130 18.84 -3.96 -8.83
CA LEU A 130 19.65 -3.81 -10.02
C LEU A 130 19.32 -4.88 -11.08
#